data_7493cabba8b5f6c83c551a96d06b6e20
#
_entry.id   7493cabba8b5f6c83c551a96d06b6e20
#
_cell.length_a   1.000
_cell.length_b   1.000
_cell.length_c   1.000
_cell.angle_alpha   90.00
_cell.angle_beta   90.00
_cell.angle_gamma   90.00
#
_symmetry.space_group_name_H-M   'P 1'
#
loop_
_entity.id
_entity.type
_entity.pdbx_description
1 polymer ?
#
loop_
_entity_poly.entity_id
_entity_poly.type
_entity_poly.pdbx_seq_one_letter_code
_entity_poly.pdbx_strand_id
1 'polypeptide(L)'
;MTFKSNMNPMFRSKFSEDIFNLKYAHTGCDTWEQLSRVLVEDVCGNLRSGEEALMRKEERKELQKYITDLKFVPGGRYIYYAGRERRFYNNCFLLSAEEDTREDWANLSWKAESCLMTGGGIGVDYS
;
A
#
# COMPACT_ATOMS: atom_id res chain seq x y z
N MET A 1 17.82 -31.90 -20.52
CA MET A 1 16.46 -31.40 -20.18
C MET A 1 16.58 -29.97 -19.70
N THR A 2 16.23 -29.03 -20.55
CA THR A 2 16.19 -27.61 -20.19
C THR A 2 14.88 -27.36 -19.47
N PHE A 3 14.92 -27.20 -18.15
CA PHE A 3 13.79 -26.66 -17.40
C PHE A 3 13.54 -25.23 -17.90
N LYS A 4 12.59 -25.05 -18.83
CA LYS A 4 11.99 -23.74 -19.06
C LYS A 4 11.27 -23.39 -17.76
N SER A 5 11.85 -22.48 -16.97
CA SER A 5 11.12 -21.89 -15.85
C SER A 5 9.91 -21.16 -16.44
N ASN A 6 8.71 -21.62 -16.12
CA ASN A 6 7.45 -20.94 -16.43
C ASN A 6 7.30 -19.66 -15.57
N MET A 7 8.36 -18.92 -15.41
CA MET A 7 8.36 -17.66 -14.65
C MET A 7 7.68 -16.58 -15.49
N ASN A 8 6.78 -15.84 -14.86
CA ASN A 8 6.19 -14.67 -15.49
C ASN A 8 7.30 -13.67 -15.85
N PRO A 9 7.45 -13.26 -17.13
CA PRO A 9 8.54 -12.40 -17.59
C PRO A 9 8.58 -11.02 -16.91
N MET A 10 7.50 -10.63 -16.24
CA MET A 10 7.40 -9.38 -15.45
C MET A 10 8.30 -9.41 -14.22
N PHE A 11 8.51 -10.57 -13.61
CA PHE A 11 9.32 -10.69 -12.39
C PHE A 11 10.78 -10.99 -12.73
N ARG A 12 11.69 -10.28 -12.06
CA ARG A 12 13.14 -10.46 -12.28
C ARG A 12 13.70 -11.78 -11.71
N SER A 13 12.96 -12.38 -10.77
CA SER A 13 13.37 -13.64 -10.12
C SER A 13 12.15 -14.43 -9.69
N LYS A 14 12.33 -15.73 -9.53
CA LYS A 14 11.32 -16.62 -8.95
C LYS A 14 10.92 -16.17 -7.55
N PHE A 15 11.88 -15.70 -6.76
CA PHE A 15 11.62 -15.15 -5.42
C PHE A 15 10.64 -13.97 -5.46
N SER A 16 10.80 -13.03 -6.41
CA SER A 16 9.88 -11.89 -6.56
C SER A 16 8.46 -12.34 -6.90
N GLU A 17 8.33 -13.33 -7.78
CA GLU A 17 7.05 -13.93 -8.16
C GLU A 17 6.39 -14.62 -6.96
N ASP A 18 7.14 -15.39 -6.20
CA ASP A 18 6.65 -16.10 -5.01
C ASP A 18 6.17 -15.11 -3.94
N ILE A 19 6.92 -14.04 -3.69
CA ILE A 19 6.51 -12.98 -2.76
C ILE A 19 5.22 -12.28 -3.24
N PHE A 20 5.11 -11.97 -4.54
CA PHE A 20 3.90 -11.39 -5.09
C PHE A 20 2.69 -12.30 -4.84
N ASN A 21 2.80 -13.56 -5.21
CA ASN A 21 1.72 -14.54 -5.07
C ASN A 21 1.35 -14.80 -3.61
N LEU A 22 2.33 -14.86 -2.71
CA LEU A 22 2.11 -15.13 -1.28
C LEU A 22 1.48 -13.95 -0.55
N LYS A 23 1.91 -12.73 -0.86
CA LYS A 23 1.60 -11.55 -0.04
C LYS A 23 0.64 -10.57 -0.69
N TYR A 24 0.78 -10.33 -1.97
CA TYR A 24 0.09 -9.24 -2.65
C TYR A 24 -1.08 -9.67 -3.52
N ALA A 25 -0.97 -10.80 -4.21
CA ALA A 25 -2.06 -11.33 -5.02
C ALA A 25 -3.30 -11.63 -4.16
N HIS A 26 -4.47 -11.32 -4.70
CA HIS A 26 -5.76 -11.64 -4.08
C HIS A 26 -6.86 -11.64 -5.15
N THR A 27 -8.07 -12.05 -4.78
CA THR A 27 -9.22 -12.15 -5.70
C THR A 27 -9.42 -10.86 -6.52
N GLY A 28 -9.31 -10.98 -7.83
CA GLY A 28 -9.39 -9.85 -8.78
C GLY A 28 -8.09 -9.11 -9.02
N CYS A 29 -7.01 -9.50 -8.34
CA CYS A 29 -5.65 -8.95 -8.47
C CYS A 29 -4.62 -10.09 -8.53
N ASP A 30 -4.81 -11.02 -9.47
CA ASP A 30 -3.97 -12.21 -9.61
C ASP A 30 -2.68 -11.93 -10.38
N THR A 31 -2.60 -10.80 -11.07
CA THR A 31 -1.40 -10.36 -11.80
C THR A 31 -0.97 -8.97 -11.36
N TRP A 32 0.33 -8.66 -11.56
CA TRP A 32 0.87 -7.34 -11.26
C TRP A 32 0.18 -6.21 -12.04
N GLU A 33 -0.21 -6.48 -13.28
CA GLU A 33 -0.93 -5.52 -14.12
C GLU A 33 -2.33 -5.22 -13.56
N GLN A 34 -3.06 -6.27 -13.16
CA GLN A 34 -4.39 -6.11 -12.53
C GLN A 34 -4.27 -5.33 -11.21
N LEU A 35 -3.29 -5.69 -10.36
CA LEU A 35 -3.03 -5.01 -9.10
C LEU A 35 -2.68 -3.54 -9.32
N SER A 36 -1.80 -3.23 -10.29
CA SER A 36 -1.43 -1.85 -10.65
C SER A 36 -2.64 -1.01 -11.06
N ARG A 37 -3.53 -1.59 -11.86
CA ARG A 37 -4.77 -0.93 -12.27
C ARG A 37 -5.68 -0.66 -11.07
N VAL A 38 -5.93 -1.68 -10.26
CA VAL A 38 -6.81 -1.56 -9.08
C VAL A 38 -6.24 -0.53 -8.10
N LEU A 39 -4.92 -0.54 -7.87
CA LEU A 39 -4.26 0.43 -7.00
C LEU A 39 -4.47 1.87 -7.47
N VAL A 40 -4.24 2.15 -8.74
CA VAL A 40 -4.40 3.52 -9.28
C VAL A 40 -5.85 3.98 -9.24
N GLU A 41 -6.78 3.11 -9.60
CA GLU A 41 -8.21 3.46 -9.55
C GLU A 41 -8.72 3.59 -8.11
N ASP A 42 -8.21 2.78 -7.19
CA ASP A 42 -8.60 2.82 -5.78
C ASP A 42 -8.11 4.08 -5.06
N VAL A 43 -6.87 4.51 -5.36
CA VAL A 43 -6.24 5.66 -4.69
C VAL A 43 -6.52 6.96 -5.44
N CYS A 44 -6.36 6.98 -6.76
CA CYS A 44 -6.43 8.20 -7.56
C CYS A 44 -7.77 8.38 -8.27
N GLY A 45 -8.55 7.33 -8.42
CA GLY A 45 -9.86 7.33 -9.05
C GLY A 45 -11.02 7.53 -8.09
N ASN A 46 -10.79 7.53 -6.77
CA ASN A 46 -11.82 7.64 -5.73
C ASN A 46 -12.99 6.66 -5.89
N LEU A 47 -12.72 5.45 -6.35
CA LEU A 47 -13.73 4.46 -6.73
C LEU A 47 -14.80 4.17 -5.65
N ARG A 48 -14.48 4.43 -4.39
CA ARG A 48 -15.36 4.06 -3.27
C ARG A 48 -16.00 5.24 -2.55
N SER A 49 -15.46 6.44 -2.68
CA SER A 49 -15.98 7.62 -1.99
C SER A 49 -17.16 8.26 -2.69
N GLY A 50 -17.34 7.99 -3.99
CA GLY A 50 -18.31 8.71 -4.83
C GLY A 50 -17.92 10.16 -5.10
N GLU A 51 -16.75 10.58 -4.64
CA GLU A 51 -16.17 11.89 -4.88
C GLU A 51 -15.50 11.95 -6.25
N GLU A 52 -15.19 13.17 -6.69
CA GLU A 52 -14.44 13.36 -7.92
C GLU A 52 -13.05 12.72 -7.85
N ALA A 53 -12.61 12.12 -8.94
CA ALA A 53 -11.29 11.48 -9.00
C ALA A 53 -10.17 12.51 -8.78
N LEU A 54 -9.16 12.14 -8.00
CA LEU A 54 -8.01 12.99 -7.69
C LEU A 54 -7.15 13.27 -8.93
N MET A 55 -7.17 12.38 -9.91
CA MET A 55 -6.39 12.49 -11.14
C MET A 55 -7.30 12.26 -12.36
N ARG A 56 -6.99 12.94 -13.46
CA ARG A 56 -7.67 12.73 -14.75
C ARG A 56 -7.44 11.31 -15.25
N LYS A 57 -8.34 10.82 -16.07
CA LYS A 57 -8.31 9.45 -16.60
C LYS A 57 -7.01 9.13 -17.36
N GLU A 58 -6.51 10.08 -18.13
CA GLU A 58 -5.28 9.95 -18.91
C GLU A 58 -4.06 9.85 -18.01
N GLU A 59 -3.99 10.67 -16.97
CA GLU A 59 -2.93 10.64 -15.96
C GLU A 59 -2.92 9.32 -15.18
N ARG A 60 -4.10 8.80 -14.81
CA ARG A 60 -4.22 7.50 -14.17
C ARG A 60 -3.71 6.37 -15.05
N LYS A 61 -3.99 6.39 -16.35
CA LYS A 61 -3.47 5.39 -17.30
C LYS A 61 -1.95 5.45 -17.42
N GLU A 62 -1.39 6.64 -17.44
CA GLU A 62 0.06 6.83 -17.48
C GLU A 62 0.73 6.34 -16.21
N LEU A 63 0.18 6.70 -15.04
CA LEU A 63 0.67 6.22 -13.74
C LEU A 63 0.58 4.70 -13.64
N GLN A 64 -0.54 4.10 -14.06
CA GLN A 64 -0.68 2.64 -14.12
C GLN A 64 0.42 2.01 -14.98
N LYS A 65 0.72 2.61 -16.13
CA LYS A 65 1.79 2.11 -16.99
C LYS A 65 3.15 2.18 -16.31
N TYR A 66 3.47 3.28 -15.62
CA TYR A 66 4.73 3.39 -14.86
C TYR A 66 4.84 2.33 -13.77
N ILE A 67 3.75 2.03 -13.06
CA ILE A 67 3.74 0.98 -12.04
C ILE A 67 3.88 -0.39 -12.70
N THR A 68 3.11 -0.67 -13.75
CA THR A 68 3.17 -1.94 -14.47
C THR A 68 4.58 -2.21 -15.02
N ASP A 69 5.22 -1.20 -15.58
CA ASP A 69 6.58 -1.29 -16.14
C ASP A 69 7.69 -1.26 -15.06
N LEU A 70 7.34 -1.25 -13.78
CA LEU A 70 8.27 -1.13 -12.64
C LEU A 70 9.16 0.12 -12.66
N LYS A 71 8.72 1.18 -13.34
CA LYS A 71 9.38 2.50 -13.35
C LYS A 71 9.08 3.31 -12.09
N PHE A 72 7.93 3.05 -11.48
CA PHE A 72 7.50 3.56 -10.20
C PHE A 72 6.88 2.44 -9.39
N VAL A 73 7.35 2.20 -8.19
CA VAL A 73 6.80 1.19 -7.28
C VAL A 73 6.37 1.89 -5.99
N PRO A 74 5.07 1.97 -5.70
CA PRO A 74 4.59 2.58 -4.47
C PRO A 74 4.94 1.76 -3.24
N GLY A 75 4.77 2.35 -2.07
CA GLY A 75 5.04 1.68 -0.80
C GLY A 75 4.25 0.38 -0.64
N GLY A 76 4.84 -0.59 0.05
CA GLY A 76 4.29 -1.95 0.17
C GLY A 76 2.86 -2.00 0.70
N ARG A 77 2.44 -1.05 1.55
CA ARG A 77 1.07 -0.97 2.06
C ARG A 77 0.06 -0.54 1.00
N TYR A 78 0.42 0.38 0.11
CA TYR A 78 -0.42 0.74 -1.02
C TYR A 78 -0.66 -0.47 -1.91
N ILE A 79 0.39 -1.23 -2.21
CA ILE A 79 0.30 -2.45 -3.01
C ILE A 79 -0.54 -3.51 -2.29
N TYR A 80 -0.33 -3.70 -1.00
CA TYR A 80 -1.03 -4.70 -0.20
C TYR A 80 -2.53 -4.41 -0.08
N TYR A 81 -2.89 -3.16 0.21
CA TYR A 81 -4.28 -2.78 0.44
C TYR A 81 -5.06 -2.40 -0.83
N ALA A 82 -4.42 -2.38 -2.00
CA ALA A 82 -5.09 -2.11 -3.27
C ALA A 82 -6.29 -3.04 -3.47
N GLY A 83 -7.48 -2.46 -3.61
CA GLY A 83 -8.73 -3.20 -3.81
C GLY A 83 -9.26 -3.98 -2.61
N ARG A 84 -8.55 -4.01 -1.49
CA ARG A 84 -9.01 -4.67 -0.25
C ARG A 84 -9.97 -3.75 0.52
N GLU A 85 -10.79 -4.32 1.38
CA GLU A 85 -11.78 -3.59 2.18
C GLU A 85 -11.09 -2.60 3.15
N ARG A 86 -10.08 -3.05 3.88
CA ARG A 86 -9.31 -2.23 4.81
C ARG A 86 -8.19 -1.49 4.08
N ARG A 87 -7.92 -0.24 4.50
CA ARG A 87 -6.97 0.66 3.84
C ARG A 87 -6.07 1.35 4.86
N PHE A 88 -5.05 0.66 5.33
CA PHE A 88 -4.06 1.24 6.22
C PHE A 88 -2.80 1.61 5.42
N TYR A 89 -2.86 2.71 4.68
CA TYR A 89 -1.79 3.09 3.76
C TYR A 89 -0.54 3.65 4.44
N ASN A 90 -0.67 4.25 5.64
CA ASN A 90 0.48 4.81 6.35
C ASN A 90 1.37 3.70 6.92
N ASN A 91 2.67 3.78 6.63
CA ASN A 91 3.66 2.84 7.16
C ASN A 91 4.11 3.20 8.57
N CYS A 92 4.29 4.51 8.83
CA CYS A 92 4.84 5.01 10.07
C CYS A 92 4.07 6.25 10.53
N PHE A 93 4.05 6.44 11.85
CA PHE A 93 3.44 7.58 12.51
C PHE A 93 4.45 8.20 13.46
N LEU A 94 4.56 9.53 13.45
CA LEU A 94 5.24 10.29 14.48
C LEU A 94 4.20 10.84 15.44
N LEU A 95 4.37 10.57 16.71
CA LEU A 95 3.44 10.93 17.77
C LEU A 95 4.17 11.77 18.82
N SER A 96 3.48 12.77 19.36
CA SER A 96 3.96 13.57 20.48
C SER A 96 2.79 13.88 21.43
N ALA A 97 3.09 14.12 22.70
CA ALA A 97 2.18 14.80 23.59
C ALA A 97 2.15 16.29 23.24
N GLU A 98 0.98 16.93 23.32
CA GLU A 98 0.83 18.37 23.08
C GLU A 98 1.11 19.17 24.35
N GLU A 99 0.80 18.57 25.51
CA GLU A 99 1.03 19.14 26.84
C GLU A 99 1.67 18.10 27.76
N ASP A 100 2.50 18.55 28.69
CA ASP A 100 3.11 17.70 29.71
C ASP A 100 2.12 17.42 30.86
N THR A 101 1.04 16.74 30.55
CA THR A 101 0.00 16.29 31.47
C THR A 101 -0.17 14.78 31.46
N ARG A 102 -0.65 14.20 32.56
CA ARG A 102 -0.93 12.76 32.63
C ARG A 102 -1.97 12.33 31.62
N GLU A 103 -2.96 13.18 31.40
CA GLU A 103 -4.06 12.97 30.48
C GLU A 103 -3.55 12.88 29.05
N ASP A 104 -2.64 13.77 28.67
CA ASP A 104 -2.11 13.80 27.29
C ASP A 104 -1.11 12.66 27.04
N TRP A 105 -0.32 12.31 28.03
CA TRP A 105 0.53 11.11 27.96
C TRP A 105 -0.28 9.82 27.85
N ALA A 106 -1.42 9.71 28.56
CA ALA A 106 -2.33 8.56 28.42
C ALA A 106 -2.95 8.50 27.02
N ASN A 107 -3.33 9.66 26.48
CA ASN A 107 -3.86 9.81 25.12
C ASN A 107 -2.80 9.41 24.07
N LEU A 108 -1.55 9.80 24.27
CA LEU A 108 -0.43 9.42 23.41
C LEU A 108 -0.23 7.90 23.39
N SER A 109 -0.29 7.23 24.54
CA SER A 109 -0.21 5.77 24.64
C SER A 109 -1.34 5.10 23.86
N TRP A 110 -2.58 5.57 24.01
CA TRP A 110 -3.73 5.06 23.27
C TRP A 110 -3.57 5.25 21.74
N LYS A 111 -3.10 6.43 21.31
CA LYS A 111 -2.81 6.70 19.88
C LYS A 111 -1.74 5.73 19.35
N ALA A 112 -0.68 5.50 20.14
CA ALA A 112 0.43 4.60 19.79
C ALA A 112 -0.06 3.16 19.59
N GLU A 113 -0.83 2.63 20.53
CA GLU A 113 -1.43 1.30 20.44
C GLU A 113 -2.35 1.18 19.21
N SER A 114 -3.19 2.18 18.97
CA SER A 114 -4.09 2.23 17.82
C SER A 114 -3.32 2.18 16.50
N CYS A 115 -2.21 2.91 16.37
CA CYS A 115 -1.35 2.88 15.19
C CYS A 115 -0.69 1.50 15.01
N LEU A 116 -0.16 0.91 16.08
CA LEU A 116 0.46 -0.42 16.06
C LEU A 116 -0.52 -1.52 15.67
N MET A 117 -1.78 -1.44 16.11
CA MET A 117 -2.85 -2.39 15.73
C MET A 117 -3.12 -2.38 14.22
N THR A 118 -2.85 -1.30 13.52
CA THR A 118 -2.92 -1.27 12.04
C THR A 118 -1.69 -1.90 11.38
N GLY A 119 -0.69 -2.30 12.16
CA GLY A 119 0.61 -2.78 11.70
C GLY A 119 1.56 -1.65 11.29
N GLY A 120 1.26 -0.39 11.63
CA GLY A 120 2.15 0.75 11.42
C GLY A 120 3.30 0.77 12.40
N GLY A 121 4.46 1.30 11.99
CA GLY A 121 5.53 1.67 12.91
C GLY A 121 5.20 2.99 13.60
N ILE A 122 5.71 3.19 14.80
CA ILE A 122 5.58 4.45 15.53
C ILE A 122 6.95 5.00 15.95
N GLY A 123 7.07 6.32 15.94
CA GLY A 123 8.08 7.07 16.68
C GLY A 123 7.38 7.99 17.67
N VAL A 124 7.94 8.14 18.85
CA VAL A 124 7.40 9.00 19.88
C VAL A 124 8.42 10.08 20.22
N ASP A 125 7.99 11.32 20.14
CA ASP A 125 8.77 12.46 20.61
C ASP A 125 8.42 12.74 22.07
N TYR A 126 9.44 12.68 22.92
CA TYR A 126 9.34 12.91 24.36
C TYR A 126 9.88 14.29 24.79
N SER A 127 10.20 15.15 23.82
CA SER A 127 10.72 16.50 24.12
C SER A 127 9.65 17.47 24.58
#